data_a54373342f2e5207d235d15dce5000d5
#
_entry.id   a54373342f2e5207d235d15dce5000d5
#
_cell.length_a   1.000
_cell.length_b   1.000
_cell.length_c   1.000
_cell.angle_alpha   90.00
_cell.angle_beta   90.00
_cell.angle_gamma   90.00
#
_symmetry.space_group_name_H-M   'P 1'
#
loop_
_entity.id
_entity.type
_entity.pdbx_description
1 polymer ?
#
loop_
_entity_poly.entity_id
_entity_poly.type
_entity_poly.pdbx_seq_one_letter_code
_entity_poly.pdbx_strand_id
1 'polypeptide(L)'
;MNRRHIFSLSVIPALALMLPGAATAQQQTLKEQLAGTWTAVSWEQVGKDGSKFERFGASPKGVNVFDANGRFVVIYARSDLPKLAAQDPMKSTPAESKAIMEGSIAYFGTYTVDEAAKTISMRIETSTFPNQVGMEQKRTFSVSANELRLTNTTPLTGNTINYVLKRSTSFASR
;
A
#
# COMPACT_ATOMS: atom_id res chain seq x y z
N MET A 1 84.22 33.80 26.54
CA MET A 1 83.86 33.05 25.32
C MET A 1 82.54 32.37 25.52
N ASN A 2 81.44 33.05 25.09
CA ASN A 2 80.07 32.60 25.32
C ASN A 2 79.47 31.95 24.06
N ARG A 3 79.19 30.63 24.17
CA ARG A 3 78.43 29.95 23.15
C ARG A 3 76.95 29.93 23.53
N ARG A 4 76.07 30.62 22.79
CA ARG A 4 74.61 30.61 22.87
C ARG A 4 74.12 29.44 22.03
N HIS A 5 73.44 28.49 22.67
CA HIS A 5 72.72 27.43 22.00
C HIS A 5 71.24 27.94 21.73
N ILE A 6 70.92 28.01 20.44
CA ILE A 6 69.56 28.35 20.00
C ILE A 6 68.79 27.04 19.83
N PHE A 7 67.78 26.80 20.67
CA PHE A 7 66.82 25.68 20.49
C PHE A 7 65.73 26.11 19.51
N SER A 8 65.72 25.51 18.33
CA SER A 8 64.65 25.65 17.36
C SER A 8 63.50 24.75 17.76
N LEU A 9 62.34 25.33 18.13
CA LEU A 9 61.08 24.63 18.37
C LEU A 9 60.43 24.39 17.02
N SER A 10 60.44 23.12 16.55
CA SER A 10 59.65 22.73 15.37
C SER A 10 58.21 22.46 15.76
N VAL A 11 57.32 23.34 15.33
CA VAL A 11 55.86 23.18 15.44
C VAL A 11 55.40 22.29 14.28
N ILE A 12 54.96 21.07 14.58
CA ILE A 12 54.32 20.16 13.60
C ILE A 12 52.81 20.51 13.58
N PRO A 13 52.24 20.94 12.45
CA PRO A 13 50.80 21.11 12.35
C PRO A 13 50.14 19.73 12.26
N ALA A 14 49.33 19.35 13.24
CA ALA A 14 48.49 18.17 13.20
C ALA A 14 47.36 18.42 12.18
N LEU A 15 47.48 17.84 10.99
CA LEU A 15 46.42 17.83 9.98
C LEU A 15 45.30 16.88 10.45
N ALA A 16 44.25 17.40 11.05
CA ALA A 16 43.06 16.64 11.41
C ALA A 16 42.36 16.18 10.12
N LEU A 17 42.47 14.92 9.76
CA LEU A 17 41.67 14.25 8.72
C LEU A 17 40.23 14.20 9.22
N MET A 18 39.38 15.10 8.77
CA MET A 18 37.91 14.98 8.89
C MET A 18 37.48 13.85 7.94
N LEU A 19 37.23 12.66 8.50
CA LEU A 19 36.54 11.58 7.81
C LEU A 19 35.11 12.04 7.53
N PRO A 20 34.61 12.04 6.28
CA PRO A 20 33.21 12.28 6.02
C PRO A 20 32.43 11.16 6.71
N GLY A 21 31.61 11.50 7.69
CA GLY A 21 30.69 10.57 8.33
C GLY A 21 29.80 9.95 7.24
N ALA A 22 29.94 8.63 7.04
CA ALA A 22 29.03 7.90 6.18
C ALA A 22 27.63 8.07 6.74
N ALA A 23 26.82 8.93 6.11
CA ALA A 23 25.40 9.01 6.39
C ALA A 23 24.81 7.64 6.05
N THR A 24 24.61 6.79 7.04
CA THR A 24 23.85 5.55 6.88
C THR A 24 22.44 5.97 6.49
N ALA A 25 22.09 5.82 5.21
CA ALA A 25 20.74 5.98 4.75
C ALA A 25 19.86 5.03 5.58
N GLN A 26 19.02 5.59 6.46
CA GLN A 26 18.13 4.81 7.30
C GLN A 26 17.17 4.08 6.38
N GLN A 27 17.23 2.76 6.38
CA GLN A 27 16.35 1.93 5.57
C GLN A 27 14.90 2.18 6.02
N GLN A 28 14.04 2.60 5.09
CA GLN A 28 12.63 2.80 5.36
C GLN A 28 11.97 1.52 5.88
N THR A 29 11.16 1.63 6.91
CA THR A 29 10.33 0.54 7.43
C THR A 29 9.33 0.07 6.37
N LEU A 30 8.82 -1.16 6.48
CA LEU A 30 7.79 -1.65 5.56
C LEU A 30 6.51 -0.80 5.66
N LYS A 31 6.18 -0.28 6.85
CA LYS A 31 5.05 0.65 7.03
C LYS A 31 5.26 1.94 6.25
N GLU A 32 6.45 2.53 6.30
CA GLU A 32 6.77 3.74 5.52
C GLU A 32 6.75 3.47 4.01
N GLN A 33 7.27 2.34 3.58
CA GLN A 33 7.22 1.93 2.18
C GLN A 33 5.78 1.65 1.69
N LEU A 34 4.91 1.13 2.56
CA LEU A 34 3.50 0.87 2.25
C LEU A 34 2.70 2.18 2.13
N ALA A 35 3.03 3.20 2.93
CA ALA A 35 2.30 4.46 2.94
C ALA A 35 2.26 5.11 1.55
N GLY A 36 1.08 5.58 1.15
CA GLY A 36 0.83 6.22 -0.14
C GLY A 36 -0.40 5.70 -0.85
N THR A 37 -0.52 6.06 -2.12
CA THR A 37 -1.63 5.66 -3.00
C THR A 37 -1.17 4.63 -4.00
N TRP A 38 -1.96 3.58 -4.17
CA TRP A 38 -1.68 2.44 -5.01
C TRP A 38 -2.85 2.16 -5.95
N THR A 39 -2.60 2.18 -7.26
CA THR A 39 -3.60 1.90 -8.29
C THR A 39 -3.63 0.40 -8.60
N ALA A 40 -4.82 -0.17 -8.68
CA ALA A 40 -5.01 -1.59 -9.01
C ALA A 40 -4.49 -1.93 -10.40
N VAL A 41 -3.75 -3.03 -10.48
CA VAL A 41 -3.33 -3.70 -11.73
C VAL A 41 -4.16 -4.96 -11.92
N SER A 42 -4.27 -5.78 -10.87
CA SER A 42 -5.11 -6.98 -10.89
C SER A 42 -5.72 -7.26 -9.52
N TRP A 43 -6.83 -7.95 -9.55
CA TRP A 43 -7.52 -8.55 -8.41
C TRP A 43 -7.96 -9.95 -8.83
N GLU A 44 -7.40 -10.98 -8.24
CA GLU A 44 -7.68 -12.37 -8.59
C GLU A 44 -8.07 -13.16 -7.34
N GLN A 45 -9.19 -13.85 -7.41
CA GLN A 45 -9.61 -14.84 -6.42
C GLN A 45 -9.26 -16.23 -6.93
N VAL A 46 -8.60 -17.02 -6.09
CA VAL A 46 -8.21 -18.40 -6.40
C VAL A 46 -8.99 -19.34 -5.50
N GLY A 47 -9.77 -20.23 -6.11
CA GLY A 47 -10.51 -21.28 -5.43
C GLY A 47 -9.59 -22.38 -4.89
N LYS A 48 -10.11 -23.20 -4.00
CA LYS A 48 -9.37 -24.37 -3.45
C LYS A 48 -9.03 -25.40 -4.52
N ASP A 49 -9.80 -25.44 -5.60
CA ASP A 49 -9.60 -26.29 -6.79
C ASP A 49 -8.65 -25.66 -7.83
N GLY A 50 -8.08 -24.50 -7.51
CA GLY A 50 -7.21 -23.73 -8.42
C GLY A 50 -7.97 -22.88 -9.45
N SER A 51 -9.30 -22.89 -9.44
CA SER A 51 -10.10 -22.02 -10.32
C SER A 51 -9.81 -20.53 -10.03
N LYS A 52 -9.82 -19.71 -11.07
CA LYS A 52 -9.53 -18.28 -10.98
C LYS A 52 -10.77 -17.46 -11.33
N PHE A 53 -11.01 -16.43 -10.56
CA PHE A 53 -12.11 -15.51 -10.77
C PHE A 53 -11.66 -14.06 -10.56
N GLU A 54 -11.88 -13.23 -11.56
CA GLU A 54 -11.58 -11.79 -11.56
C GLU A 54 -12.86 -10.98 -11.36
N ARG A 55 -13.28 -10.79 -10.10
CA ARG A 55 -14.52 -10.06 -9.76
C ARG A 55 -14.62 -8.71 -10.45
N PHE A 56 -13.50 -8.00 -10.60
CA PHE A 56 -13.46 -6.67 -11.17
C PHE A 56 -12.92 -6.66 -12.62
N GLY A 57 -12.89 -7.84 -13.27
CA GLY A 57 -12.38 -8.01 -14.62
C GLY A 57 -10.86 -7.92 -14.73
N ALA A 58 -10.34 -8.17 -15.92
CA ALA A 58 -8.89 -8.20 -16.22
C ALA A 58 -8.20 -6.82 -16.04
N SER A 59 -8.97 -5.73 -16.06
CA SER A 59 -8.47 -4.36 -15.89
C SER A 59 -9.29 -3.59 -14.85
N PRO A 60 -9.17 -3.94 -13.56
CA PRO A 60 -9.95 -3.33 -12.50
C PRO A 60 -9.63 -1.84 -12.39
N LYS A 61 -10.65 -1.03 -12.13
CA LYS A 61 -10.48 0.35 -11.65
C LYS A 61 -10.46 0.31 -10.14
N GLY A 62 -9.35 0.69 -9.53
CA GLY A 62 -9.27 0.61 -8.08
C GLY A 62 -8.09 1.37 -7.52
N VAL A 63 -8.23 1.71 -6.25
CA VAL A 63 -7.21 2.39 -5.47
C VAL A 63 -7.18 1.86 -4.05
N ASN A 64 -5.96 1.67 -3.53
CA ASN A 64 -5.71 1.48 -2.13
C ASN A 64 -4.89 2.67 -1.63
N VAL A 65 -5.34 3.31 -0.57
CA VAL A 65 -4.61 4.38 0.11
C VAL A 65 -4.25 3.88 1.49
N PHE A 66 -2.98 3.99 1.86
CA PHE A 66 -2.49 3.74 3.22
C PHE A 66 -1.84 5.03 3.71
N ASP A 67 -2.36 5.64 4.76
CA ASP A 67 -1.73 6.82 5.33
C ASP A 67 -0.71 6.46 6.41
N ALA A 68 0.20 7.37 6.71
CA ALA A 68 1.24 7.15 7.71
C ALA A 68 0.68 6.97 9.13
N ASN A 69 -0.55 7.49 9.41
CA ASN A 69 -1.20 7.42 10.71
C ASN A 69 -1.93 6.09 10.95
N GLY A 70 -1.92 5.18 9.96
CA GLY A 70 -2.55 3.87 10.09
C GLY A 70 -4.01 3.84 9.64
N ARG A 71 -4.42 4.76 8.76
CA ARG A 71 -5.73 4.72 8.09
C ARG A 71 -5.58 4.15 6.70
N PHE A 72 -6.59 3.43 6.23
CA PHE A 72 -6.64 2.96 4.85
C PHE A 72 -7.99 3.21 4.20
N VAL A 73 -7.98 3.32 2.88
CA VAL A 73 -9.17 3.33 2.01
C VAL A 73 -8.92 2.36 0.87
N VAL A 74 -9.92 1.56 0.54
CA VAL A 74 -9.91 0.63 -0.61
C VAL A 74 -11.17 0.83 -1.42
N ILE A 75 -11.00 1.02 -2.73
CA ILE A 75 -12.09 1.10 -3.69
C ILE A 75 -11.71 0.26 -4.90
N TYR A 76 -12.61 -0.60 -5.34
CA TYR A 76 -12.49 -1.35 -6.59
C TYR A 76 -13.81 -1.30 -7.36
N ALA A 77 -13.69 -1.23 -8.67
CA ALA A 77 -14.82 -1.33 -9.58
C ALA A 77 -14.38 -2.00 -10.90
N ARG A 78 -15.32 -2.68 -11.54
CA ARG A 78 -15.16 -3.11 -12.93
C ARG A 78 -15.07 -1.88 -13.83
N SER A 79 -14.27 -1.95 -14.89
CA SER A 79 -14.16 -0.87 -15.87
C SER A 79 -15.42 -0.72 -16.77
N ASP A 80 -16.26 -1.75 -16.80
CA ASP A 80 -17.47 -1.87 -17.61
C ASP A 80 -18.77 -1.84 -16.77
N LEU A 81 -18.73 -1.20 -15.57
CA LEU A 81 -19.96 -0.99 -14.80
C LEU A 81 -21.00 -0.24 -15.62
N PRO A 82 -22.27 -0.70 -15.64
CA PRO A 82 -23.34 -0.02 -16.37
C PRO A 82 -23.62 1.36 -15.78
N LYS A 83 -23.93 2.32 -16.62
CA LYS A 83 -24.55 3.58 -16.20
C LYS A 83 -26.01 3.32 -15.86
N LEU A 84 -26.51 3.97 -14.82
CA LEU A 84 -27.94 3.91 -14.47
C LEU A 84 -28.75 4.64 -15.54
N ALA A 85 -29.84 4.04 -16.00
CA ALA A 85 -30.74 4.64 -16.96
C ALA A 85 -31.41 5.92 -16.41
N ALA A 86 -31.74 5.92 -15.11
CA ALA A 86 -32.43 7.02 -14.47
C ALA A 86 -31.54 8.17 -14.00
N GLN A 87 -30.22 8.10 -14.10
CA GLN A 87 -29.27 9.07 -13.52
C GLN A 87 -29.51 9.42 -12.03
N ASP A 88 -30.33 8.64 -11.35
CA ASP A 88 -30.68 8.75 -9.95
C ASP A 88 -30.46 7.39 -9.28
N PRO A 89 -29.52 7.26 -8.35
CA PRO A 89 -29.21 5.99 -7.68
C PRO A 89 -30.44 5.37 -7.00
N MET A 90 -31.36 6.21 -6.52
CA MET A 90 -32.57 5.76 -5.84
C MET A 90 -33.63 5.18 -6.78
N LYS A 91 -33.46 5.36 -8.09
CA LYS A 91 -34.33 4.85 -9.15
C LYS A 91 -33.68 3.74 -9.98
N SER A 92 -32.58 3.15 -9.47
CA SER A 92 -31.93 2.03 -10.13
C SER A 92 -32.85 0.80 -10.18
N THR A 93 -32.83 0.10 -11.30
CA THR A 93 -33.52 -1.19 -11.42
C THR A 93 -32.81 -2.26 -10.56
N PRO A 94 -33.49 -3.35 -10.18
CA PRO A 94 -32.86 -4.46 -9.46
C PRO A 94 -31.65 -5.03 -10.20
N ALA A 95 -31.67 -5.10 -11.52
CA ALA A 95 -30.55 -5.61 -12.33
C ALA A 95 -29.33 -4.67 -12.29
N GLU A 96 -29.56 -3.34 -12.39
CA GLU A 96 -28.49 -2.34 -12.27
C GLU A 96 -27.87 -2.35 -10.88
N SER A 97 -28.69 -2.37 -9.83
CA SER A 97 -28.23 -2.44 -8.44
C SER A 97 -27.39 -3.70 -8.19
N LYS A 98 -27.84 -4.85 -8.72
CA LYS A 98 -27.10 -6.11 -8.64
C LYS A 98 -25.75 -6.01 -9.33
N ALA A 99 -25.72 -5.47 -10.57
CA ALA A 99 -24.49 -5.32 -11.33
C ALA A 99 -23.45 -4.43 -10.61
N ILE A 100 -23.92 -3.33 -9.99
CA ILE A 100 -23.06 -2.44 -9.20
C ILE A 100 -22.55 -3.15 -7.94
N MET A 101 -23.39 -3.85 -7.21
CA MET A 101 -23.00 -4.59 -5.99
C MET A 101 -22.01 -5.70 -6.31
N GLU A 102 -22.20 -6.44 -7.39
CA GLU A 102 -21.28 -7.50 -7.81
C GLU A 102 -19.96 -6.95 -8.35
N GLY A 103 -20.03 -5.82 -9.05
CA GLY A 103 -18.89 -5.24 -9.77
C GLY A 103 -18.15 -4.13 -9.05
N SER A 104 -18.48 -3.79 -7.81
CA SER A 104 -17.77 -2.77 -7.04
C SER A 104 -17.69 -3.10 -5.56
N ILE A 105 -16.73 -2.47 -4.87
CA ILE A 105 -16.61 -2.48 -3.42
C ILE A 105 -15.85 -1.24 -2.95
N ALA A 106 -16.26 -0.67 -1.83
CA ALA A 106 -15.53 0.37 -1.14
C ALA A 106 -15.54 0.10 0.36
N TYR A 107 -14.40 0.24 1.03
CA TYR A 107 -14.29 0.11 2.47
C TYR A 107 -13.08 0.86 2.99
N PHE A 108 -13.14 1.25 4.25
CA PHE A 108 -12.04 1.92 4.94
C PHE A 108 -11.95 1.50 6.40
N GLY A 109 -10.87 1.87 7.05
CA GLY A 109 -10.63 1.59 8.45
C GLY A 109 -9.21 1.92 8.90
N THR A 110 -8.74 1.16 9.89
CA THR A 110 -7.39 1.29 10.42
C THR A 110 -6.53 0.07 10.05
N TYR A 111 -5.21 0.27 10.00
CA TYR A 111 -4.27 -0.82 9.76
C TYR A 111 -3.05 -0.75 10.67
N THR A 112 -2.46 -1.91 10.89
CA THR A 112 -1.14 -2.08 11.51
C THR A 112 -0.27 -2.97 10.65
N VAL A 113 1.05 -2.84 10.77
CA VAL A 113 2.03 -3.64 10.04
C VAL A 113 2.86 -4.45 11.03
N ASP A 114 2.97 -5.75 10.80
CA ASP A 114 3.96 -6.61 11.41
C ASP A 114 5.14 -6.73 10.45
N GLU A 115 6.23 -6.04 10.77
CA GLU A 115 7.45 -5.97 9.96
C GLU A 115 8.12 -7.34 9.82
N ALA A 116 8.14 -8.13 10.90
CA ALA A 116 8.81 -9.42 10.92
C ALA A 116 8.03 -10.47 10.11
N ALA A 117 6.71 -10.51 10.28
CA ALA A 117 5.84 -11.43 9.56
C ALA A 117 5.50 -10.94 8.14
N LYS A 118 5.83 -9.70 7.78
CA LYS A 118 5.44 -9.05 6.52
C LYS A 118 3.92 -9.14 6.30
N THR A 119 3.17 -8.85 7.35
CA THR A 119 1.70 -8.86 7.32
C THR A 119 1.12 -7.49 7.66
N ILE A 120 -0.03 -7.22 7.08
CA ILE A 120 -0.86 -6.06 7.39
C ILE A 120 -2.17 -6.57 7.98
N SER A 121 -2.54 -6.08 9.18
CA SER A 121 -3.85 -6.30 9.79
C SER A 121 -4.71 -5.08 9.53
N MET A 122 -5.86 -5.30 8.90
CA MET A 122 -6.79 -4.25 8.45
C MET A 122 -8.12 -4.42 9.18
N ARG A 123 -8.46 -3.48 10.08
CA ARG A 123 -9.76 -3.44 10.77
C ARG A 123 -10.72 -2.55 9.99
N ILE A 124 -11.80 -3.15 9.49
CA ILE A 124 -12.80 -2.48 8.65
C ILE A 124 -13.80 -1.74 9.53
N GLU A 125 -13.92 -0.43 9.37
CA GLU A 125 -14.87 0.41 10.08
C GLU A 125 -16.18 0.59 9.32
N THR A 126 -16.09 0.68 7.99
CA THR A 126 -17.24 0.84 7.09
C THR A 126 -16.96 0.16 5.76
N SER A 127 -17.98 -0.41 5.16
CA SER A 127 -17.92 -1.09 3.86
C SER A 127 -19.25 -0.99 3.12
N THR A 128 -19.21 -0.88 1.79
CA THR A 128 -20.39 -1.09 0.92
C THR A 128 -20.89 -2.53 0.94
N PHE A 129 -20.08 -3.47 1.49
CA PHE A 129 -20.52 -4.82 1.86
C PHE A 129 -20.59 -4.92 3.39
N PRO A 130 -21.76 -4.68 4.01
CA PRO A 130 -21.90 -4.52 5.46
C PRO A 130 -21.37 -5.68 6.31
N ASN A 131 -21.37 -6.90 5.76
CA ASN A 131 -20.86 -8.10 6.45
C ASN A 131 -19.37 -8.03 6.80
N GLN A 132 -18.62 -7.08 6.22
CA GLN A 132 -17.19 -6.87 6.55
C GLN A 132 -16.97 -5.90 7.73
N VAL A 133 -17.99 -5.15 8.12
CA VAL A 133 -17.86 -4.14 9.18
C VAL A 133 -17.49 -4.80 10.50
N GLY A 134 -16.48 -4.25 11.17
CA GLY A 134 -15.93 -4.79 12.42
C GLY A 134 -14.94 -5.94 12.26
N MET A 135 -14.77 -6.48 11.04
CA MET A 135 -13.81 -7.57 10.80
C MET A 135 -12.38 -7.06 10.77
N GLU A 136 -11.48 -7.94 11.18
CA GLU A 136 -10.04 -7.79 10.94
C GLU A 136 -9.62 -8.76 9.83
N GLN A 137 -8.97 -8.23 8.81
CA GLN A 137 -8.39 -9.01 7.71
C GLN A 137 -6.88 -8.95 7.79
N LYS A 138 -6.22 -10.11 7.82
CA LYS A 138 -4.77 -10.21 7.68
C LYS A 138 -4.39 -10.50 6.24
N ARG A 139 -3.37 -9.80 5.75
CA ARG A 139 -2.81 -10.00 4.40
C ARG A 139 -1.31 -10.07 4.50
N THR A 140 -0.70 -11.04 3.87
CA THR A 140 0.73 -10.98 3.61
C THR A 140 0.98 -9.95 2.50
N PHE A 141 2.14 -9.30 2.52
CA PHE A 141 2.47 -8.32 1.48
C PHE A 141 3.96 -8.29 1.16
N SER A 142 4.25 -7.84 -0.05
CA SER A 142 5.56 -7.37 -0.47
C SER A 142 5.43 -6.01 -1.12
N VAL A 143 6.36 -5.12 -0.83
CA VAL A 143 6.37 -3.76 -1.33
C VAL A 143 7.73 -3.40 -1.89
N SER A 144 7.73 -2.71 -3.01
CA SER A 144 8.89 -2.08 -3.63
C SER A 144 8.59 -0.61 -3.91
N ALA A 145 9.52 0.12 -4.51
CA ALA A 145 9.30 1.52 -4.87
C ALA A 145 8.02 1.72 -5.71
N ASN A 146 7.70 0.79 -6.62
CA ASN A 146 6.64 0.96 -7.62
C ASN A 146 5.55 -0.11 -7.58
N GLU A 147 5.71 -1.18 -6.82
CA GLU A 147 4.76 -2.31 -6.80
C GLU A 147 4.44 -2.74 -5.38
N LEU A 148 3.15 -2.99 -5.13
CA LEU A 148 2.64 -3.61 -3.92
C LEU A 148 1.86 -4.88 -4.31
N ARG A 149 2.23 -6.00 -3.71
CA ARG A 149 1.48 -7.25 -3.79
C ARG A 149 0.88 -7.56 -2.44
N LEU A 150 -0.40 -7.93 -2.43
CA LEU A 150 -1.12 -8.35 -1.23
C LEU A 150 -1.73 -9.72 -1.48
N THR A 151 -1.72 -10.58 -0.46
CA THR A 151 -2.44 -11.85 -0.49
C THR A 151 -3.30 -11.97 0.77
N ASN A 152 -4.60 -12.15 0.58
CA ASN A 152 -5.55 -12.47 1.64
C ASN A 152 -5.91 -13.95 1.54
N THR A 153 -5.51 -14.74 2.53
CA THR A 153 -5.79 -16.20 2.59
C THR A 153 -7.03 -16.54 3.40
N THR A 154 -7.62 -15.55 4.08
CA THR A 154 -8.78 -15.72 4.96
C THR A 154 -9.90 -14.73 4.66
N PRO A 155 -10.29 -14.55 3.38
CA PRO A 155 -11.44 -13.72 3.08
C PRO A 155 -12.74 -14.43 3.47
N LEU A 156 -13.84 -13.67 3.55
CA LEU A 156 -15.18 -14.24 3.84
C LEU A 156 -15.60 -15.36 2.89
N THR A 157 -15.10 -15.32 1.66
CA THR A 157 -15.41 -16.33 0.63
C THR A 157 -14.68 -17.66 0.83
N GLY A 158 -13.70 -17.73 1.74
CA GLY A 158 -12.87 -18.91 1.98
C GLY A 158 -11.83 -19.20 0.89
N ASN A 159 -11.73 -18.37 -0.14
CA ASN A 159 -10.74 -18.49 -1.23
C ASN A 159 -9.56 -17.55 -1.00
N THR A 160 -8.43 -17.79 -1.66
CA THR A 160 -7.31 -16.83 -1.62
C THR A 160 -7.58 -15.67 -2.56
N ILE A 161 -7.25 -14.44 -2.14
CA ILE A 161 -7.34 -13.26 -3.00
C ILE A 161 -5.96 -12.64 -3.16
N ASN A 162 -5.51 -12.50 -4.39
CA ASN A 162 -4.26 -11.85 -4.77
C ASN A 162 -4.54 -10.48 -5.37
N TYR A 163 -3.72 -9.50 -4.98
CA TYR A 163 -3.77 -8.14 -5.47
C TYR A 163 -2.39 -7.74 -5.99
N VAL A 164 -2.36 -7.13 -7.16
CA VAL A 164 -1.18 -6.45 -7.68
C VAL A 164 -1.54 -4.99 -7.89
N LEU A 165 -0.74 -4.10 -7.33
CA LEU A 165 -0.95 -2.67 -7.40
C LEU A 165 0.35 -1.97 -7.81
N LYS A 166 0.23 -0.84 -8.48
CA LYS A 166 1.34 0.06 -8.79
C LYS A 166 1.22 1.33 -7.98
N ARG A 167 2.36 1.86 -7.53
CA ARG A 167 2.37 3.17 -6.86
C ARG A 167 1.83 4.23 -7.81
N SER A 168 0.84 4.98 -7.33
CA SER A 168 0.36 6.13 -8.08
C SER A 168 1.44 7.22 -7.99
N THR A 169 1.96 7.64 -9.13
CA THR A 169 2.72 8.88 -9.20
C THR A 169 1.75 10.03 -8.92
N SER A 170 2.11 10.93 -8.00
CA SER A 170 1.31 12.15 -7.79
C SER A 170 1.07 12.80 -9.15
N PHE A 171 -0.19 13.17 -9.41
CA PHE A 171 -0.46 14.07 -10.52
C PHE A 171 0.35 15.33 -10.25
N ALA A 172 1.45 15.53 -10.97
CA ALA A 172 2.07 16.84 -11.02
C ALA A 172 0.96 17.78 -11.51
N SER A 173 0.55 18.72 -10.67
CA SER A 173 -0.39 19.77 -11.05
C SER A 173 0.17 20.45 -12.30
N ARG A 174 -0.53 20.30 -13.41
CA ARG A 174 -0.28 21.10 -14.62
C ARG A 174 -0.87 22.47 -14.41
#